data_bd2c275096b72fa768b0b2818352a8ae
#
_entry.id   bd2c275096b72fa768b0b2818352a8ae
#
_cell.length_a   1.000
_cell.length_b   1.000
_cell.length_c   1.000
_cell.angle_alpha   90.00
_cell.angle_beta   90.00
_cell.angle_gamma   90.00
#
_symmetry.space_group_name_H-M   'P 1'
#
loop_
_entity.id
_entity.type
_entity.pdbx_description
1 polymer ?
#
loop_
_entity_poly.entity_id
_entity_poly.type
_entity_poly.pdbx_seq_one_letter_code
_entity_poly.pdbx_strand_id
1 'polypeptide(L)'
;WIATYTRNLQRQIDNELDRLHRDSAENRRRVVIRKGRENYLCLLNFQEAVQRSGLQPENAAGLGLLARWALASRDGDMIGGDLPAWLLDLVGRIRVTRLADRRGECIYSACEHYRKCFVERTIRRARQADIVIANHALVMIQAAMGGLDDATRPLRYVFDEGHHLFDAADGAFGAHLSGVEASDLRRWILGAEGRRGSRARRLERRVSDLLGDDAEALNALKRLLDLAQQLPATNWQTRLADGTVLGPAEEFLALVRQQVRARSAGEDQGFGQECDVRPLNPGLQDAADRLAAALEKMLVPVRRLRQALRAKLESEADTLDSGQRGRIEGVARSLANRCELTLEAWR
;
A
#
# COMPACT_ATOMS: atom_id res chain seq x y z
N TRP A 1 -0.51 -21.84 -8.20
CA TRP A 1 -0.63 -20.46 -8.68
C TRP A 1 -0.04 -20.34 -10.07
N ILE A 2 -0.73 -19.63 -10.94
CA ILE A 2 -0.25 -19.27 -12.27
C ILE A 2 0.04 -17.77 -12.23
N ALA A 3 1.31 -17.40 -12.40
CA ALA A 3 1.75 -16.01 -12.36
C ALA A 3 2.14 -15.59 -13.79
N THR A 4 1.63 -14.44 -14.23
CA THR A 4 1.95 -13.87 -15.54
C THR A 4 2.33 -12.39 -15.41
N TYR A 5 2.87 -11.80 -16.47
CA TYR A 5 3.38 -10.44 -16.41
C TYR A 5 2.27 -9.39 -16.40
N THR A 6 1.29 -9.49 -17.31
CA THR A 6 0.28 -8.45 -17.53
C THR A 6 -1.12 -8.85 -17.09
N ARG A 7 -1.98 -7.85 -16.87
CA ARG A 7 -3.41 -8.06 -16.58
C ARG A 7 -4.17 -8.65 -17.77
N ASN A 8 -3.74 -8.38 -18.99
CA ASN A 8 -4.34 -8.94 -20.18
C ASN A 8 -4.07 -10.45 -20.28
N LEU A 9 -2.85 -10.87 -19.99
CA LEU A 9 -2.49 -12.29 -19.91
C LEU A 9 -3.27 -13.02 -18.81
N GLN A 10 -3.49 -12.37 -17.65
CA GLN A 10 -4.35 -12.96 -16.60
C GLN A 10 -5.75 -13.29 -17.14
N ARG A 11 -6.34 -12.38 -17.93
CA ARG A 11 -7.65 -12.62 -18.55
C ARG A 11 -7.62 -13.69 -19.64
N GLN A 12 -6.54 -13.74 -20.41
CA GLN A 12 -6.41 -14.78 -21.44
C GLN A 12 -6.35 -16.17 -20.79
N ILE A 13 -5.57 -16.33 -19.72
CA ILE A 13 -5.51 -17.58 -18.96
C ILE A 13 -6.89 -17.94 -18.37
N ASP A 14 -7.59 -16.98 -17.78
CA ASP A 14 -8.94 -17.19 -17.24
C ASP A 14 -9.92 -17.64 -18.32
N ASN A 15 -9.92 -16.98 -19.48
CA ASN A 15 -10.76 -17.34 -20.62
C ASN A 15 -10.44 -18.74 -21.17
N GLU A 16 -9.16 -19.13 -21.22
CA GLU A 16 -8.78 -20.47 -21.66
C GLU A 16 -9.22 -21.54 -20.66
N LEU A 17 -9.10 -21.27 -19.36
CA LEU A 17 -9.61 -22.16 -18.32
C LEU A 17 -11.14 -22.30 -18.38
N ASP A 18 -11.86 -21.20 -18.70
CA ASP A 18 -13.32 -21.24 -18.91
C ASP A 18 -13.71 -22.12 -20.13
N ARG A 19 -12.89 -22.11 -21.18
CA ARG A 19 -13.10 -22.99 -22.35
C ARG A 19 -12.84 -24.46 -22.05
N LEU A 20 -11.87 -24.75 -21.18
CA LEU A 20 -11.53 -26.13 -20.81
C LEU A 20 -12.57 -26.74 -19.86
N HIS A 21 -13.25 -25.94 -19.08
CA HIS A 21 -14.26 -26.38 -18.12
C HIS A 21 -15.68 -26.13 -18.65
N ARG A 22 -16.45 -27.19 -18.89
CA ARG A 22 -17.84 -27.10 -19.41
C ARG A 22 -18.81 -26.44 -18.45
N ASP A 23 -18.56 -26.50 -17.14
CA ASP A 23 -19.38 -25.83 -16.12
C ASP A 23 -18.71 -24.54 -15.64
N SER A 24 -19.19 -23.41 -16.16
CA SER A 24 -18.70 -22.07 -15.79
C SER A 24 -18.97 -21.70 -14.32
N ALA A 25 -19.94 -22.33 -13.66
CA ALA A 25 -20.23 -22.07 -12.25
C ALA A 25 -19.21 -22.77 -11.35
N GLU A 26 -18.83 -24.01 -11.68
CA GLU A 26 -17.78 -24.74 -10.97
C GLU A 26 -16.41 -24.11 -11.22
N ASN A 27 -16.11 -23.72 -12.46
CA ASN A 27 -14.84 -23.06 -12.79
C ASN A 27 -14.66 -21.78 -11.97
N ARG A 28 -15.70 -20.95 -11.82
CA ARG A 28 -15.66 -19.74 -10.99
C ARG A 28 -15.43 -19.99 -9.50
N ARG A 29 -15.67 -21.20 -9.01
CA ARG A 29 -15.33 -21.58 -7.63
C ARG A 29 -13.89 -22.07 -7.53
N ARG A 30 -13.40 -22.74 -8.55
CA ARG A 30 -12.09 -23.38 -8.60
C ARG A 30 -10.97 -22.47 -9.07
N VAL A 31 -11.28 -21.42 -9.86
CA VAL A 31 -10.33 -20.46 -10.41
C VAL A 31 -10.58 -19.07 -9.84
N VAL A 32 -9.53 -18.42 -9.37
CA VAL A 32 -9.61 -17.04 -8.81
C VAL A 32 -8.48 -16.19 -9.35
N ILE A 33 -8.83 -15.05 -9.96
CA ILE A 33 -7.86 -14.01 -10.31
C ILE A 33 -7.58 -13.15 -9.07
N ARG A 34 -6.30 -13.03 -8.71
CA ARG A 34 -5.82 -12.11 -7.67
C ARG A 34 -5.01 -10.99 -8.29
N LYS A 35 -5.37 -9.76 -7.89
CA LYS A 35 -4.66 -8.54 -8.28
C LYS A 35 -4.20 -7.79 -7.02
N GLY A 36 -3.34 -6.80 -7.19
CA GLY A 36 -2.97 -5.89 -6.12
C GLY A 36 -4.17 -5.08 -5.62
N ARG A 37 -4.13 -4.62 -4.37
CA ARG A 37 -5.22 -3.88 -3.70
C ARG A 37 -5.63 -2.62 -4.45
N GLU A 38 -4.70 -2.01 -5.15
CA GLU A 38 -4.90 -0.80 -5.97
C GLU A 38 -5.84 -1.00 -7.17
N ASN A 39 -6.19 -2.25 -7.48
CA ASN A 39 -7.11 -2.56 -8.57
C ASN A 39 -8.58 -2.63 -8.11
N TYR A 40 -8.83 -2.74 -6.81
CA TYR A 40 -10.16 -2.95 -6.25
C TYR A 40 -10.74 -1.70 -5.61
N LEU A 41 -12.06 -1.56 -5.70
CA LEU A 41 -12.79 -0.53 -4.97
C LEU A 41 -12.64 -0.76 -3.45
N CYS A 42 -12.11 0.24 -2.75
CA CYS A 42 -12.13 0.28 -1.30
C CYS A 42 -13.46 0.90 -0.83
N LEU A 43 -14.31 0.10 -0.21
CA LEU A 43 -15.63 0.57 0.26
C LEU A 43 -15.52 1.69 1.30
N LEU A 44 -14.48 1.71 2.12
CA LEU A 44 -14.22 2.79 3.07
C LEU A 44 -13.85 4.09 2.36
N ASN A 45 -12.96 4.03 1.34
CA ASN A 45 -12.62 5.21 0.53
C ASN A 45 -13.85 5.74 -0.22
N PHE A 46 -14.67 4.82 -0.72
CA PHE A 46 -15.90 5.17 -1.40
C PHE A 46 -16.90 5.87 -0.46
N GLN A 47 -17.15 5.32 0.72
CA GLN A 47 -18.02 5.93 1.75
C GLN A 47 -17.55 7.34 2.11
N GLU A 48 -16.25 7.52 2.33
CA GLU A 48 -15.69 8.85 2.60
C GLU A 48 -15.84 9.82 1.43
N ALA A 49 -15.75 9.32 0.19
CA ALA A 49 -15.99 10.13 -1.00
C ALA A 49 -17.46 10.58 -1.09
N VAL A 50 -18.38 9.67 -0.78
CA VAL A 50 -19.82 9.98 -0.71
C VAL A 50 -20.12 11.01 0.37
N GLN A 51 -19.59 10.86 1.58
CA GLN A 51 -19.76 11.83 2.66
C GLN A 51 -19.23 13.23 2.30
N ARG A 52 -18.17 13.29 1.49
CA ARG A 52 -17.62 14.56 0.98
C ARG A 52 -18.39 15.14 -0.20
N SER A 53 -19.18 14.35 -0.91
CA SER A 53 -19.92 14.79 -2.10
C SER A 53 -21.00 15.83 -1.78
N GLY A 54 -21.52 15.87 -0.56
CA GLY A 54 -22.38 16.95 -0.09
C GLY A 54 -21.78 18.37 -0.22
N LEU A 55 -20.44 18.46 -0.35
CA LEU A 55 -19.69 19.71 -0.56
C LEU A 55 -19.27 19.91 -2.04
N GLN A 56 -19.51 18.95 -2.90
CA GLN A 56 -19.15 18.94 -4.33
C GLN A 56 -20.24 18.20 -5.13
N PRO A 57 -21.39 18.85 -5.36
CA PRO A 57 -22.54 18.21 -6.02
C PRO A 57 -22.24 17.63 -7.41
N GLU A 58 -21.28 18.19 -8.12
CA GLU A 58 -20.83 17.72 -9.44
C GLU A 58 -20.28 16.28 -9.42
N ASN A 59 -19.87 15.79 -8.27
CA ASN A 59 -19.37 14.43 -8.11
C ASN A 59 -20.47 13.42 -7.72
N ALA A 60 -21.64 13.90 -7.31
CA ALA A 60 -22.69 13.05 -6.73
C ALA A 60 -23.25 12.03 -7.74
N ALA A 61 -23.51 12.46 -8.98
CA ALA A 61 -24.01 11.57 -10.03
C ALA A 61 -23.03 10.43 -10.35
N GLY A 62 -21.74 10.74 -10.52
CA GLY A 62 -20.71 9.74 -10.77
C GLY A 62 -20.55 8.75 -9.62
N LEU A 63 -20.59 9.24 -8.38
CA LEU A 63 -20.55 8.37 -7.19
C LEU A 63 -21.82 7.51 -7.07
N GLY A 64 -22.99 8.04 -7.44
CA GLY A 64 -24.25 7.28 -7.49
C GLY A 64 -24.19 6.11 -8.48
N LEU A 65 -23.64 6.34 -9.67
CA LEU A 65 -23.42 5.29 -10.67
C LEU A 65 -22.40 4.24 -10.20
N LEU A 66 -21.29 4.68 -9.58
CA LEU A 66 -20.32 3.77 -8.96
C LEU A 66 -20.92 2.96 -7.82
N ALA A 67 -21.83 3.54 -7.02
CA ALA A 67 -22.57 2.81 -5.98
C ALA A 67 -23.41 1.67 -6.59
N ARG A 68 -24.14 1.95 -7.65
CA ARG A 68 -24.93 0.93 -8.36
C ARG A 68 -24.05 -0.18 -8.92
N TRP A 69 -22.94 0.18 -9.54
CA TRP A 69 -21.96 -0.81 -9.99
C TRP A 69 -21.41 -1.63 -8.83
N ALA A 70 -20.98 -0.99 -7.74
CA ALA A 70 -20.43 -1.69 -6.58
C ALA A 70 -21.41 -2.70 -5.94
N LEU A 71 -22.71 -2.41 -5.96
CA LEU A 71 -23.75 -3.32 -5.50
C LEU A 71 -23.94 -4.53 -6.43
N ALA A 72 -23.74 -4.36 -7.73
CA ALA A 72 -23.88 -5.40 -8.75
C ALA A 72 -22.58 -6.17 -9.01
N SER A 73 -21.42 -5.54 -8.73
CA SER A 73 -20.10 -6.10 -9.04
C SER A 73 -19.81 -7.38 -8.26
N ARG A 74 -19.25 -8.35 -8.96
CA ARG A 74 -18.82 -9.63 -8.39
C ARG A 74 -17.47 -9.54 -7.72
N ASP A 75 -16.54 -8.78 -8.28
CA ASP A 75 -15.14 -8.74 -7.88
C ASP A 75 -14.69 -7.36 -7.37
N GLY A 76 -15.39 -6.30 -7.73
CA GLY A 76 -15.02 -4.93 -7.40
C GLY A 76 -13.75 -4.44 -8.09
N ASP A 77 -13.33 -5.11 -9.15
CA ASP A 77 -12.13 -4.78 -9.91
C ASP A 77 -12.40 -3.57 -10.82
N MET A 78 -11.78 -2.45 -10.51
CA MET A 78 -11.90 -1.20 -11.24
C MET A 78 -11.01 -1.13 -12.48
N ILE A 79 -10.06 -2.06 -12.62
CA ILE A 79 -9.08 -2.05 -13.71
C ILE A 79 -9.11 -3.39 -14.43
N GLY A 80 -10.03 -3.49 -15.38
CA GLY A 80 -10.13 -4.68 -16.19
C GLY A 80 -11.04 -5.78 -15.63
N GLY A 81 -11.88 -5.44 -14.66
CA GLY A 81 -12.99 -6.26 -14.19
C GLY A 81 -14.30 -5.92 -14.90
N ASP A 82 -15.40 -5.96 -14.13
CA ASP A 82 -16.75 -5.69 -14.63
C ASP A 82 -17.13 -4.19 -14.60
N LEU A 83 -16.19 -3.27 -14.28
CA LEU A 83 -16.44 -1.83 -14.33
C LEU A 83 -16.51 -1.36 -15.79
N PRO A 84 -17.64 -0.77 -16.23
CA PRO A 84 -17.77 -0.26 -17.58
C PRO A 84 -16.79 0.86 -17.90
N ALA A 85 -16.13 0.81 -19.06
CA ALA A 85 -15.14 1.79 -19.46
C ALA A 85 -15.72 3.22 -19.54
N TRP A 86 -16.95 3.38 -20.04
CA TRP A 86 -17.64 4.67 -20.11
C TRP A 86 -17.83 5.30 -18.70
N LEU A 87 -17.98 4.49 -17.66
CA LEU A 87 -18.12 5.00 -16.29
C LEU A 87 -16.79 5.55 -15.76
N LEU A 88 -15.67 4.95 -16.15
CA LEU A 88 -14.33 5.50 -15.89
C LEU A 88 -14.12 6.86 -16.53
N ASP A 89 -14.58 7.01 -17.78
CA ASP A 89 -14.45 8.28 -18.52
C ASP A 89 -15.36 9.36 -17.93
N LEU A 90 -16.59 9.00 -17.53
CA LEU A 90 -17.55 9.93 -16.90
C LEU A 90 -17.06 10.43 -15.53
N VAL A 91 -16.56 9.54 -14.69
CA VAL A 91 -16.11 9.89 -13.32
C VAL A 91 -14.70 10.47 -13.32
N GLY A 92 -13.92 10.15 -14.32
CA GLY A 92 -12.51 10.49 -14.46
C GLY A 92 -11.59 9.47 -13.78
N ARG A 93 -10.65 8.93 -14.56
CA ARG A 93 -9.72 7.85 -14.12
C ARG A 93 -8.98 8.19 -12.84
N ILE A 94 -8.50 9.43 -12.68
CA ILE A 94 -7.76 9.87 -11.47
C ILE A 94 -8.66 9.84 -10.24
N ARG A 95 -9.95 10.16 -10.36
CA ARG A 95 -10.90 10.12 -9.25
C ARG A 95 -11.20 8.68 -8.84
N VAL A 96 -11.43 7.80 -9.81
CA VAL A 96 -11.70 6.37 -9.56
C VAL A 96 -10.50 5.70 -8.87
N THR A 97 -9.27 5.99 -9.32
CA THR A 97 -8.07 5.41 -8.71
C THR A 97 -7.84 5.85 -7.27
N ARG A 98 -8.39 6.99 -6.84
CA ARG A 98 -8.36 7.44 -5.44
C ARG A 98 -9.31 6.64 -4.54
N LEU A 99 -10.23 5.90 -5.12
CA LEU A 99 -11.16 5.04 -4.39
C LEU A 99 -10.56 3.66 -4.08
N ALA A 100 -9.40 3.33 -4.62
CA ALA A 100 -8.65 2.11 -4.29
C ALA A 100 -7.81 2.29 -3.03
N ASP A 101 -7.40 1.18 -2.42
CA ASP A 101 -6.38 1.17 -1.36
C ASP A 101 -4.96 1.20 -1.99
N ARG A 102 -4.57 2.35 -2.51
CA ARG A 102 -3.27 2.51 -3.18
C ARG A 102 -2.10 2.73 -2.22
N ARG A 103 -2.39 3.20 -1.01
CA ARG A 103 -1.39 3.65 -0.03
C ARG A 103 -1.27 2.71 1.15
N GLY A 104 -2.00 1.57 1.08
CA GLY A 104 -2.08 0.62 2.19
C GLY A 104 -2.59 1.23 3.48
N GLU A 105 -3.51 2.16 3.37
CA GLU A 105 -4.23 2.77 4.49
C GLU A 105 -5.29 1.82 5.07
N CYS A 106 -5.37 0.59 4.55
CA CYS A 106 -6.32 -0.42 4.99
C CYS A 106 -6.17 -0.71 6.47
N ILE A 107 -7.30 -0.66 7.17
CA ILE A 107 -7.39 -0.96 8.60
C ILE A 107 -7.82 -2.41 8.88
N TYR A 108 -7.82 -3.25 7.84
CA TYR A 108 -8.11 -4.69 7.89
C TYR A 108 -9.41 -5.00 8.66
N SER A 109 -9.35 -5.90 9.63
CA SER A 109 -10.50 -6.34 10.43
C SER A 109 -11.19 -5.22 11.23
N ALA A 110 -10.54 -4.09 11.45
CA ALA A 110 -11.16 -2.91 12.07
C ALA A 110 -12.08 -2.12 11.10
N CYS A 111 -12.10 -2.48 9.81
CA CYS A 111 -12.96 -1.83 8.83
C CYS A 111 -14.40 -2.32 8.95
N GLU A 112 -15.37 -1.41 9.05
CA GLU A 112 -16.80 -1.74 9.06
C GLU A 112 -17.24 -2.51 7.80
N HIS A 113 -16.52 -2.33 6.69
CA HIS A 113 -16.76 -3.03 5.44
C HIS A 113 -15.99 -4.33 5.27
N TYR A 114 -15.24 -4.79 6.29
CA TYR A 114 -14.32 -5.94 6.17
C TYR A 114 -14.99 -7.19 5.60
N ARG A 115 -16.20 -7.51 6.07
CA ARG A 115 -16.97 -8.68 5.60
C ARG A 115 -17.35 -8.58 4.12
N LYS A 116 -17.63 -7.36 3.62
CA LYS A 116 -18.05 -7.06 2.25
C LYS A 116 -16.88 -6.62 1.36
N CYS A 117 -15.67 -6.45 1.92
CA CYS A 117 -14.49 -5.97 1.22
C CYS A 117 -14.15 -6.87 0.02
N PHE A 118 -14.03 -6.29 -1.16
CA PHE A 118 -13.70 -7.01 -2.38
C PHE A 118 -12.34 -7.70 -2.31
N VAL A 119 -11.34 -7.00 -1.80
CA VAL A 119 -9.98 -7.56 -1.60
C VAL A 119 -10.02 -8.76 -0.67
N GLU A 120 -10.64 -8.63 0.50
CA GLU A 120 -10.69 -9.72 1.49
C GLU A 120 -11.55 -10.89 1.01
N ARG A 121 -12.61 -10.61 0.25
CA ARG A 121 -13.40 -11.64 -0.40
C ARG A 121 -12.58 -12.43 -1.41
N THR A 122 -11.77 -11.75 -2.23
CA THR A 122 -10.89 -12.39 -3.20
C THR A 122 -9.80 -13.21 -2.51
N ILE A 123 -9.22 -12.72 -1.41
CA ILE A 123 -8.26 -13.47 -0.59
C ILE A 123 -8.89 -14.75 -0.03
N ARG A 124 -10.10 -14.65 0.56
CA ARG A 124 -10.81 -15.84 1.10
C ARG A 124 -11.14 -16.85 0.01
N ARG A 125 -11.58 -16.40 -1.17
CA ARG A 125 -11.83 -17.29 -2.31
C ARG A 125 -10.54 -17.97 -2.78
N ALA A 126 -9.44 -17.23 -2.87
CA ALA A 126 -8.16 -17.77 -3.32
C ALA A 126 -7.60 -18.86 -2.38
N ARG A 127 -7.95 -18.82 -1.10
CA ARG A 127 -7.58 -19.90 -0.14
C ARG A 127 -8.29 -21.22 -0.41
N GLN A 128 -9.43 -21.19 -1.07
CA GLN A 128 -10.27 -22.36 -1.38
C GLN A 128 -10.21 -22.74 -2.85
N ALA A 129 -9.52 -21.97 -3.67
CA ALA A 129 -9.42 -22.21 -5.10
C ALA A 129 -8.32 -23.24 -5.42
N ASP A 130 -8.56 -24.04 -6.47
CA ASP A 130 -7.57 -24.97 -6.99
C ASP A 130 -6.51 -24.22 -7.81
N ILE A 131 -6.92 -23.17 -8.53
CA ILE A 131 -6.06 -22.34 -9.37
C ILE A 131 -6.21 -20.87 -8.96
N VAL A 132 -5.09 -20.22 -8.73
CA VAL A 132 -5.04 -18.77 -8.50
C VAL A 132 -4.20 -18.15 -9.61
N ILE A 133 -4.79 -17.23 -10.37
CA ILE A 133 -4.11 -16.47 -11.41
C ILE A 133 -3.67 -15.14 -10.79
N ALA A 134 -2.40 -14.81 -10.88
CA ALA A 134 -1.82 -13.58 -10.31
C ALA A 134 -0.85 -12.93 -11.30
N ASN A 135 -0.33 -11.73 -11.00
CA ASN A 135 0.84 -11.21 -11.68
C ASN A 135 2.11 -11.49 -10.86
N HIS A 136 3.27 -11.46 -11.55
CA HIS A 136 4.58 -11.70 -10.93
C HIS A 136 4.81 -10.78 -9.72
N ALA A 137 4.49 -9.49 -9.85
CA ALA A 137 4.65 -8.52 -8.77
C ALA A 137 3.88 -8.91 -7.48
N LEU A 138 2.64 -9.40 -7.61
CA LEU A 138 1.87 -9.84 -6.45
C LEU A 138 2.50 -11.05 -5.77
N VAL A 139 3.01 -12.01 -6.56
CA VAL A 139 3.70 -13.20 -6.03
C VAL A 139 4.97 -12.81 -5.31
N MET A 140 5.80 -11.94 -5.92
CA MET A 140 7.06 -11.48 -5.32
C MET A 140 6.84 -10.63 -4.08
N ILE A 141 5.86 -9.72 -4.07
CA ILE A 141 5.49 -8.94 -2.87
C ILE A 141 5.05 -9.87 -1.73
N GLN A 142 4.29 -10.92 -2.02
CA GLN A 142 3.91 -11.89 -0.99
C GLN A 142 5.11 -12.68 -0.46
N ALA A 143 6.04 -13.04 -1.32
CA ALA A 143 7.29 -13.69 -0.91
C ALA A 143 8.14 -12.76 -0.03
N ALA A 144 8.31 -11.50 -0.42
CA ALA A 144 9.07 -10.50 0.33
C ALA A 144 8.47 -10.18 1.71
N MET A 145 7.14 -10.21 1.83
CA MET A 145 6.43 -9.97 3.11
C MET A 145 6.43 -11.17 4.08
N GLY A 146 7.26 -12.19 3.85
CA GLY A 146 7.34 -13.37 4.70
C GLY A 146 6.19 -14.35 4.53
N GLY A 147 5.40 -14.14 3.51
CA GLY A 147 4.47 -15.10 3.00
C GLY A 147 3.14 -15.24 3.71
N LEU A 148 2.42 -16.14 3.21
CA LEU A 148 1.18 -16.73 3.64
C LEU A 148 1.45 -17.59 4.89
N ASP A 149 0.50 -17.67 5.81
CA ASP A 149 0.50 -18.70 6.85
C ASP A 149 0.89 -20.05 6.23
N ASP A 150 1.73 -20.82 6.91
CA ASP A 150 2.27 -22.08 6.40
C ASP A 150 1.19 -23.04 5.87
N ALA A 151 0.01 -23.04 6.49
CA ALA A 151 -1.14 -23.86 6.09
C ALA A 151 -1.81 -23.40 4.77
N THR A 152 -1.53 -22.18 4.30
CA THR A 152 -2.15 -21.61 3.09
C THR A 152 -1.14 -21.32 1.98
N ARG A 153 0.12 -21.75 2.13
CA ARG A 153 1.15 -21.58 1.11
C ARG A 153 0.80 -22.36 -0.14
N PRO A 154 0.79 -21.72 -1.31
CA PRO A 154 0.74 -22.45 -2.56
C PRO A 154 1.99 -23.34 -2.70
N LEU A 155 1.78 -24.59 -3.02
CA LEU A 155 2.87 -25.56 -3.20
C LEU A 155 3.39 -25.60 -4.62
N ARG A 156 2.63 -25.08 -5.58
CA ARG A 156 2.95 -25.16 -7.00
C ARG A 156 2.79 -23.80 -7.65
N TYR A 157 3.83 -23.38 -8.36
CA TYR A 157 3.86 -22.12 -9.10
C TYR A 157 4.21 -22.43 -10.57
N VAL A 158 3.47 -21.80 -11.46
CA VAL A 158 3.78 -21.73 -12.89
C VAL A 158 3.99 -20.26 -13.22
N PHE A 159 5.14 -19.92 -13.78
CA PHE A 159 5.47 -18.57 -14.21
C PHE A 159 5.43 -18.50 -15.73
N ASP A 160 4.40 -17.85 -16.24
CA ASP A 160 4.25 -17.51 -17.64
C ASP A 160 5.04 -16.23 -17.93
N GLU A 161 5.73 -16.14 -19.07
CA GLU A 161 6.65 -15.03 -19.38
C GLU A 161 7.71 -14.82 -18.26
N GLY A 162 8.33 -15.91 -17.83
CA GLY A 162 9.22 -15.96 -16.66
C GLY A 162 10.42 -15.02 -16.69
N HIS A 163 10.81 -14.48 -17.85
CA HIS A 163 11.86 -13.49 -17.98
C HIS A 163 11.53 -12.16 -17.26
N HIS A 164 10.25 -11.82 -17.09
CA HIS A 164 9.82 -10.65 -16.31
C HIS A 164 9.79 -10.88 -14.79
N LEU A 165 10.11 -12.09 -14.34
CA LEU A 165 10.12 -12.40 -12.91
C LEU A 165 11.24 -11.66 -12.17
N PHE A 166 12.38 -11.44 -12.84
CA PHE A 166 13.52 -10.73 -12.25
C PHE A 166 13.17 -9.29 -11.92
N ASP A 167 12.54 -8.56 -12.83
CA ASP A 167 12.09 -7.18 -12.59
C ASP A 167 11.07 -7.11 -11.44
N ALA A 168 10.17 -8.09 -11.38
CA ALA A 168 9.20 -8.18 -10.29
C ALA A 168 9.86 -8.50 -8.94
N ALA A 169 10.92 -9.31 -8.93
CA ALA A 169 11.70 -9.61 -7.74
C ALA A 169 12.49 -8.38 -7.28
N ASP A 170 13.18 -7.70 -8.18
CA ASP A 170 13.92 -6.47 -7.87
C ASP A 170 12.99 -5.42 -7.26
N GLY A 171 11.79 -5.22 -7.83
CA GLY A 171 10.81 -4.28 -7.28
C GLY A 171 10.22 -4.69 -5.92
N ALA A 172 10.21 -5.99 -5.59
CA ALA A 172 9.64 -6.49 -4.34
C ALA A 172 10.67 -6.63 -3.20
N PHE A 173 11.92 -6.97 -3.54
CA PHE A 173 13.01 -7.22 -2.58
C PHE A 173 14.01 -6.06 -2.52
N GLY A 174 14.00 -5.17 -3.52
CA GLY A 174 14.86 -4.01 -3.55
C GLY A 174 14.46 -2.96 -2.50
N ALA A 175 15.45 -2.26 -1.96
CA ALA A 175 15.23 -1.07 -1.15
C ALA A 175 15.09 0.15 -2.08
N HIS A 176 13.94 0.82 -2.01
CA HIS A 176 13.66 1.99 -2.83
C HIS A 176 13.21 3.17 -1.96
N LEU A 177 14.02 4.23 -1.92
CA LEU A 177 13.65 5.48 -1.26
C LEU A 177 13.26 6.52 -2.30
N SER A 178 11.99 6.87 -2.33
CA SER A 178 11.47 7.97 -3.15
C SER A 178 10.70 8.98 -2.32
N GLY A 179 10.56 10.18 -2.84
CA GLY A 179 9.72 11.20 -2.19
C GLY A 179 8.24 10.79 -2.13
N VAL A 180 7.76 9.96 -3.07
CA VAL A 180 6.41 9.42 -3.06
C VAL A 180 6.23 8.43 -1.91
N GLU A 181 7.12 7.46 -1.78
CA GLU A 181 7.04 6.44 -0.72
C GLU A 181 7.23 7.05 0.66
N ALA A 182 8.18 7.98 0.81
CA ALA A 182 8.39 8.69 2.06
C ALA A 182 7.17 9.57 2.46
N SER A 183 6.54 10.24 1.48
CA SER A 183 5.30 10.98 1.69
C SER A 183 4.11 10.05 2.01
N ASP A 184 4.05 8.87 1.41
CA ASP A 184 3.02 7.88 1.72
C ASP A 184 3.21 7.29 3.12
N LEU A 185 4.45 7.04 3.56
CA LEU A 185 4.73 6.65 4.95
C LEU A 185 4.32 7.75 5.94
N ARG A 186 4.68 9.03 5.67
CA ARG A 186 4.21 10.19 6.45
C ARG A 186 2.69 10.18 6.58
N ARG A 187 2.00 10.04 5.47
CA ARG A 187 0.53 10.03 5.45
C ARG A 187 -0.06 8.84 6.21
N TRP A 188 0.57 7.70 6.16
CA TRP A 188 0.12 6.53 6.91
C TRP A 188 0.23 6.76 8.43
N ILE A 189 1.28 7.45 8.89
CA ILE A 189 1.51 7.77 10.31
C ILE A 189 0.61 8.93 10.75
N LEU A 190 0.67 10.07 10.05
CA LEU A 190 0.03 11.33 10.46
C LEU A 190 -1.41 11.47 9.97
N GLY A 191 -1.83 10.68 8.97
CA GLY A 191 -3.07 10.87 8.24
C GLY A 191 -2.93 11.86 7.08
N ALA A 192 -4.03 12.07 6.33
CA ALA A 192 -4.05 13.00 5.21
C ALA A 192 -3.87 14.44 5.71
N GLU A 193 -3.04 15.19 5.02
CA GLU A 193 -2.83 16.62 5.27
C GLU A 193 -4.04 17.43 4.79
N GLY A 194 -4.40 18.48 5.55
CA GLY A 194 -5.50 19.39 5.25
C GLY A 194 -6.68 19.27 6.21
N ARG A 195 -7.53 20.33 6.22
CA ARG A 195 -8.69 20.48 7.14
C ARG A 195 -9.74 19.36 7.04
N ARG A 196 -9.70 18.54 6.00
CA ARG A 196 -10.71 17.53 5.66
C ARG A 196 -10.18 16.10 5.59
N GLY A 197 -8.96 15.85 6.10
CA GLY A 197 -8.41 14.50 6.16
C GLY A 197 -9.21 13.60 7.11
N SER A 198 -9.47 12.36 6.72
CA SER A 198 -10.14 11.38 7.59
C SER A 198 -9.30 11.14 8.85
N ARG A 199 -9.80 11.63 10.00
CA ARG A 199 -9.15 11.40 11.30
C ARG A 199 -9.15 9.93 11.72
N ALA A 200 -10.01 9.11 11.10
CA ALA A 200 -10.12 7.69 11.41
C ALA A 200 -8.90 6.87 10.95
N ARG A 201 -8.09 7.38 10.02
CA ARG A 201 -6.94 6.68 9.45
C ARG A 201 -5.60 7.04 10.07
N ARG A 202 -5.51 8.04 10.94
CA ARG A 202 -4.28 8.35 11.66
C ARG A 202 -3.87 7.18 12.53
N LEU A 203 -2.58 6.87 12.55
CA LEU A 203 -2.03 5.82 13.42
C LEU A 203 -2.49 6.01 14.87
N GLU A 204 -2.45 7.25 15.37
CA GLU A 204 -2.92 7.62 16.69
C GLU A 204 -4.31 7.05 17.03
N ARG A 205 -5.31 7.24 16.16
CA ARG A 205 -6.67 6.75 16.39
C ARG A 205 -6.82 5.23 16.30
N ARG A 206 -5.92 4.59 15.58
CA ARG A 206 -5.94 3.13 15.43
C ARG A 206 -5.30 2.41 16.61
N VAL A 207 -4.42 3.12 17.33
CA VAL A 207 -3.53 2.53 18.33
C VAL A 207 -3.87 2.99 19.74
N SER A 208 -4.32 4.23 19.95
CA SER A 208 -4.51 4.80 21.30
C SER A 208 -5.48 4.00 22.18
N ASP A 209 -6.58 3.52 21.63
CA ASP A 209 -7.54 2.67 22.36
C ASP A 209 -6.99 1.24 22.62
N LEU A 210 -6.03 0.79 21.82
CA LEU A 210 -5.39 -0.51 21.97
C LEU A 210 -4.27 -0.50 23.00
N LEU A 211 -3.62 0.64 23.21
CA LEU A 211 -2.50 0.78 24.17
C LEU A 211 -2.98 0.92 25.61
N GLY A 212 -4.24 1.29 25.85
CA GLY A 212 -4.77 1.51 27.19
C GLY A 212 -3.93 2.54 27.97
N ASP A 213 -3.53 2.18 29.20
CA ASP A 213 -2.78 3.05 30.12
C ASP A 213 -1.26 2.87 30.03
N ASP A 214 -0.72 2.17 29.00
CA ASP A 214 0.73 2.03 28.80
C ASP A 214 1.36 3.39 28.45
N ALA A 215 1.80 4.11 29.48
CA ALA A 215 2.38 5.47 29.35
C ALA A 215 3.63 5.50 28.46
N GLU A 216 4.45 4.44 28.45
CA GLU A 216 5.64 4.37 27.61
C GLU A 216 5.25 4.19 26.14
N ALA A 217 4.26 3.35 25.85
CA ALA A 217 3.76 3.15 24.48
C ALA A 217 3.06 4.43 23.96
N LEU A 218 2.28 5.11 24.80
CA LEU A 218 1.67 6.39 24.44
C LEU A 218 2.72 7.48 24.17
N ASN A 219 3.79 7.54 24.95
CA ASN A 219 4.92 8.44 24.70
C ASN A 219 5.66 8.07 23.40
N ALA A 220 5.84 6.78 23.14
CA ALA A 220 6.44 6.31 21.88
C ALA A 220 5.55 6.71 20.68
N LEU A 221 4.23 6.58 20.79
CA LEU A 221 3.29 7.03 19.77
C LEU A 221 3.45 8.53 19.47
N LYS A 222 3.43 9.36 20.51
CA LYS A 222 3.61 10.80 20.39
C LYS A 222 4.95 11.15 19.72
N ARG A 223 6.04 10.50 20.16
CA ARG A 223 7.36 10.71 19.58
C ARG A 223 7.42 10.30 18.10
N LEU A 224 6.76 9.20 17.71
CA LEU A 224 6.68 8.78 16.31
C LEU A 224 5.94 9.81 15.45
N LEU A 225 4.81 10.35 15.95
CA LEU A 225 4.05 11.39 15.26
C LEU A 225 4.89 12.67 15.05
N ASP A 226 5.66 13.10 16.04
CA ASP A 226 6.54 14.27 15.94
C ASP A 226 7.67 14.03 14.92
N LEU A 227 8.34 12.86 14.98
CA LEU A 227 9.42 12.52 14.06
C LEU A 227 8.92 12.36 12.62
N ALA A 228 7.72 11.85 12.41
CA ALA A 228 7.15 11.68 11.08
C ALA A 228 6.90 13.02 10.36
N GLN A 229 6.90 14.15 11.06
CA GLN A 229 6.83 15.47 10.45
C GLN A 229 8.06 15.80 9.60
N GLN A 230 9.19 15.13 9.82
CA GLN A 230 10.43 15.29 9.05
C GLN A 230 10.41 14.54 7.70
N LEU A 231 9.41 13.69 7.47
CA LEU A 231 9.21 13.03 6.17
C LEU A 231 8.59 14.00 5.16
N PRO A 232 8.78 13.78 3.84
CA PRO A 232 8.27 14.65 2.79
C PRO A 232 6.76 14.91 2.91
N ALA A 233 6.42 16.19 2.98
CA ALA A 233 5.04 16.69 3.11
C ALA A 233 4.41 16.96 1.72
N THR A 234 3.14 17.37 1.70
CA THR A 234 2.48 17.81 0.46
C THR A 234 3.34 18.86 -0.27
N ASN A 235 3.38 18.81 -1.60
CA ASN A 235 4.19 19.68 -2.46
C ASN A 235 5.73 19.52 -2.31
N TRP A 236 6.21 18.40 -1.79
CA TRP A 236 7.64 18.12 -1.69
C TRP A 236 8.38 18.25 -3.03
N GLN A 237 7.75 17.89 -4.15
CA GLN A 237 8.34 18.01 -5.49
C GLN A 237 8.71 19.46 -5.85
N THR A 238 7.81 20.41 -5.52
CA THR A 238 8.07 21.84 -5.70
C THR A 238 9.22 22.30 -4.84
N ARG A 239 9.25 21.90 -3.56
CA ARG A 239 10.34 22.26 -2.64
C ARG A 239 11.70 21.70 -3.08
N LEU A 240 11.74 20.48 -3.63
CA LEU A 240 12.97 19.93 -4.21
C LEU A 240 13.43 20.74 -5.44
N ALA A 241 12.49 21.32 -6.20
CA ALA A 241 12.81 22.15 -7.36
C ALA A 241 13.34 23.52 -6.95
N ASP A 242 12.74 24.11 -5.93
CA ASP A 242 13.01 25.49 -5.50
C ASP A 242 14.11 25.56 -4.43
N GLY A 243 14.61 24.42 -3.94
CA GLY A 243 15.63 24.35 -2.89
C GLY A 243 15.13 24.69 -1.48
N THR A 244 13.81 24.74 -1.29
CA THR A 244 13.18 25.05 0.03
C THR A 244 12.83 23.78 0.82
N VAL A 245 13.78 22.84 0.89
CA VAL A 245 13.60 21.50 1.45
C VAL A 245 13.22 21.50 2.93
N LEU A 246 12.37 20.56 3.31
CA LEU A 246 11.94 20.31 4.69
C LEU A 246 12.46 18.94 5.16
N GLY A 247 13.35 18.98 6.14
CA GLY A 247 13.85 17.78 6.79
C GLY A 247 14.86 16.95 5.95
N PRO A 248 15.47 15.94 6.59
CA PRO A 248 16.61 15.19 6.02
C PRO A 248 16.26 14.42 4.75
N ALA A 249 15.03 13.91 4.62
CA ALA A 249 14.65 13.12 3.45
C ALA A 249 14.53 14.00 2.18
N GLU A 250 13.95 15.19 2.29
CA GLU A 250 13.88 16.12 1.16
C GLU A 250 15.28 16.66 0.79
N GLU A 251 16.12 16.94 1.79
CA GLU A 251 17.51 17.39 1.58
C GLU A 251 18.31 16.33 0.80
N PHE A 252 18.27 15.08 1.23
CA PHE A 252 18.93 13.99 0.55
C PHE A 252 18.44 13.83 -0.90
N LEU A 253 17.12 13.79 -1.10
CA LEU A 253 16.52 13.66 -2.43
C LEU A 253 16.85 14.86 -3.35
N ALA A 254 16.97 16.08 -2.80
CA ALA A 254 17.35 17.25 -3.58
C ALA A 254 18.80 17.13 -4.08
N LEU A 255 19.74 16.68 -3.25
CA LEU A 255 21.13 16.47 -3.62
C LEU A 255 21.30 15.31 -4.60
N VAL A 256 20.55 14.21 -4.43
CA VAL A 256 20.51 13.12 -5.43
C VAL A 256 20.03 13.66 -6.78
N ARG A 257 18.93 14.42 -6.80
CA ARG A 257 18.41 15.04 -8.02
C ARG A 257 19.45 15.97 -8.68
N GLN A 258 20.17 16.75 -7.86
CA GLN A 258 21.23 17.62 -8.35
C GLN A 258 22.38 16.82 -8.99
N GLN A 259 22.80 15.72 -8.35
CA GLN A 259 23.84 14.84 -8.87
C GLN A 259 23.43 14.21 -10.21
N VAL A 260 22.23 13.65 -10.28
CA VAL A 260 21.72 13.03 -11.50
C VAL A 260 21.66 14.05 -12.63
N ARG A 261 21.09 15.22 -12.41
CA ARG A 261 20.98 16.28 -13.44
C ARG A 261 22.31 16.79 -13.93
N ALA A 262 23.29 16.95 -13.03
CA ALA A 262 24.64 17.41 -13.42
C ALA A 262 25.35 16.41 -14.33
N ARG A 263 25.03 15.12 -14.24
CA ARG A 263 25.67 14.05 -15.02
C ARG A 263 24.89 13.65 -16.25
N SER A 264 23.58 13.84 -16.26
CA SER A 264 22.71 13.56 -17.42
C SER A 264 22.64 14.76 -18.40
N ALA A 265 23.41 15.82 -18.17
CA ALA A 265 23.39 17.01 -19.04
C ALA A 265 23.98 16.66 -20.42
N GLY A 266 23.12 16.51 -21.43
CA GLY A 266 23.48 16.18 -22.81
C GLY A 266 22.88 14.90 -23.36
N GLU A 267 22.28 14.07 -22.53
CA GLU A 267 21.50 12.91 -22.97
C GLU A 267 20.01 13.27 -23.13
N ASP A 268 19.32 12.54 -24.00
CA ASP A 268 17.90 12.74 -24.27
C ASP A 268 17.10 12.74 -22.94
N GLN A 269 16.35 13.81 -22.68
CA GLN A 269 15.64 14.01 -21.40
C GLN A 269 14.39 13.11 -21.28
N GLY A 270 14.59 11.80 -21.46
CA GLY A 270 13.55 10.81 -21.23
C GLY A 270 13.16 10.69 -19.74
N PHE A 271 12.08 9.99 -19.49
CA PHE A 271 11.70 9.56 -18.14
C PHE A 271 12.71 8.50 -17.66
N GLY A 272 13.32 8.69 -16.50
CA GLY A 272 14.25 7.71 -15.91
C GLY A 272 15.72 8.09 -16.05
N GLN A 273 16.08 9.32 -15.68
CA GLN A 273 17.49 9.71 -15.58
C GLN A 273 18.15 9.00 -14.39
N GLU A 274 19.29 8.41 -14.65
CA GLU A 274 20.11 7.75 -13.64
C GLU A 274 21.59 8.12 -13.79
N CYS A 275 22.35 7.92 -12.76
CA CYS A 275 23.80 8.10 -12.81
C CYS A 275 24.50 7.19 -11.80
N ASP A 276 25.78 6.97 -11.98
CA ASP A 276 26.63 6.31 -11.00
C ASP A 276 26.61 7.06 -9.66
N VAL A 277 26.65 6.29 -8.58
CA VAL A 277 26.69 6.86 -7.23
C VAL A 277 27.95 7.70 -7.03
N ARG A 278 29.10 7.24 -7.53
CA ARG A 278 30.41 7.92 -7.35
C ARG A 278 30.89 8.63 -8.62
N PRO A 279 31.66 9.72 -8.45
CA PRO A 279 31.99 10.45 -7.22
C PRO A 279 30.74 11.15 -6.63
N LEU A 280 30.67 11.32 -5.31
CA LEU A 280 29.56 12.00 -4.68
C LEU A 280 29.63 13.52 -4.90
N ASN A 281 28.48 14.15 -5.11
CA ASN A 281 28.37 15.60 -5.03
C ASN A 281 28.68 16.09 -3.60
N PRO A 282 29.26 17.29 -3.43
CA PRO A 282 29.51 17.87 -2.11
C PRO A 282 28.22 17.89 -1.27
N GLY A 283 28.33 17.44 -0.01
CA GLY A 283 27.24 17.41 0.95
C GLY A 283 26.29 16.21 0.84
N LEU A 284 26.38 15.38 -0.21
CA LEU A 284 25.48 14.23 -0.38
C LEU A 284 25.71 13.17 0.70
N GLN A 285 26.98 12.89 1.07
CA GLN A 285 27.28 11.96 2.17
C GLN A 285 26.72 12.45 3.49
N ASP A 286 26.95 13.71 3.83
CA ASP A 286 26.45 14.31 5.08
C ASP A 286 24.91 14.29 5.14
N ALA A 287 24.24 14.49 4.01
CA ALA A 287 22.80 14.41 3.92
C ALA A 287 22.30 12.96 4.10
N ALA A 288 23.01 11.97 3.55
CA ALA A 288 22.72 10.55 3.76
C ALA A 288 22.87 10.18 5.24
N ASP A 289 23.92 10.62 5.89
CA ASP A 289 24.16 10.35 7.32
C ASP A 289 23.10 11.00 8.20
N ARG A 290 22.68 12.23 7.89
CA ARG A 290 21.55 12.89 8.60
C ARG A 290 20.24 12.16 8.39
N LEU A 291 19.98 11.69 7.18
CA LEU A 291 18.79 10.89 6.89
C LEU A 291 18.82 9.58 7.66
N ALA A 292 19.90 8.82 7.61
CA ALA A 292 20.05 7.57 8.34
C ALA A 292 19.82 7.76 9.86
N ALA A 293 20.39 8.82 10.44
CA ALA A 293 20.16 9.16 11.84
C ALA A 293 18.71 9.52 12.16
N ALA A 294 18.00 10.20 11.25
CA ALA A 294 16.59 10.51 11.42
C ALA A 294 15.70 9.25 11.34
N LEU A 295 15.99 8.36 10.39
CA LEU A 295 15.28 7.08 10.24
C LEU A 295 15.49 6.17 11.48
N GLU A 296 16.71 6.09 12.01
CA GLU A 296 17.00 5.35 13.24
C GLU A 296 16.19 5.88 14.43
N LYS A 297 16.09 7.22 14.58
CA LYS A 297 15.26 7.81 15.64
C LYS A 297 13.78 7.43 15.51
N MET A 298 13.28 7.20 14.29
CA MET A 298 11.91 6.77 14.07
C MET A 298 11.71 5.26 14.34
N LEU A 299 12.72 4.44 14.11
CA LEU A 299 12.65 3.00 14.38
C LEU A 299 12.40 2.67 15.85
N VAL A 300 13.01 3.44 16.76
CA VAL A 300 12.87 3.22 18.20
C VAL A 300 11.40 3.22 18.67
N PRO A 301 10.62 4.28 18.44
CA PRO A 301 9.21 4.28 18.84
C PRO A 301 8.35 3.27 18.08
N VAL A 302 8.66 2.97 16.81
CA VAL A 302 7.93 1.93 16.05
C VAL A 302 8.09 0.57 16.71
N ARG A 303 9.31 0.18 17.06
CA ARG A 303 9.61 -1.09 17.74
C ARG A 303 8.94 -1.17 19.11
N ARG A 304 8.95 -0.06 19.88
CA ARG A 304 8.30 -0.01 21.20
C ARG A 304 6.78 -0.19 21.07
N LEU A 305 6.12 0.49 20.12
CA LEU A 305 4.69 0.32 19.86
C LEU A 305 4.34 -1.12 19.47
N ARG A 306 5.14 -1.74 18.60
CA ARG A 306 4.92 -3.12 18.18
C ARG A 306 5.09 -4.09 19.34
N GLN A 307 6.09 -3.87 20.20
CA GLN A 307 6.32 -4.68 21.39
C GLN A 307 5.16 -4.57 22.38
N ALA A 308 4.66 -3.37 22.65
CA ALA A 308 3.50 -3.16 23.52
C ALA A 308 2.25 -3.87 23.01
N LEU A 309 1.96 -3.79 21.70
CA LEU A 309 0.83 -4.50 21.11
C LEU A 309 0.97 -6.02 21.18
N ARG A 310 2.17 -6.56 21.00
CA ARG A 310 2.44 -8.00 21.16
C ARG A 310 2.31 -8.46 22.61
N ALA A 311 2.88 -7.72 23.55
CA ALA A 311 2.74 -8.00 24.98
C ALA A 311 1.27 -8.03 25.41
N LYS A 312 0.45 -7.12 24.89
CA LYS A 312 -1.00 -7.11 25.14
C LYS A 312 -1.70 -8.36 24.59
N LEU A 313 -1.33 -8.83 23.40
CA LEU A 313 -1.89 -10.07 22.84
C LEU A 313 -1.57 -11.29 23.70
N GLU A 314 -0.40 -11.29 24.32
CA GLU A 314 0.05 -12.39 25.20
C GLU A 314 -0.59 -12.29 26.58
N SER A 315 -0.58 -11.11 27.21
CA SER A 315 -1.10 -10.92 28.57
C SER A 315 -2.62 -11.00 28.69
N GLU A 316 -3.35 -10.60 27.64
CA GLU A 316 -4.82 -10.57 27.61
C GLU A 316 -5.40 -11.66 26.70
N ALA A 317 -4.65 -12.73 26.44
CA ALA A 317 -5.00 -13.78 25.48
C ALA A 317 -6.42 -14.35 25.69
N ASP A 318 -6.84 -14.52 26.95
CA ASP A 318 -8.12 -15.11 27.32
C ASP A 318 -9.28 -14.10 27.42
N THR A 319 -8.97 -12.79 27.47
CA THR A 319 -9.96 -11.72 27.66
C THR A 319 -10.32 -10.99 26.38
N LEU A 320 -9.41 -10.99 25.39
CA LEU A 320 -9.63 -10.33 24.11
C LEU A 320 -10.64 -11.09 23.25
N ASP A 321 -11.66 -10.39 22.78
CA ASP A 321 -12.52 -10.93 21.73
C ASP A 321 -11.78 -11.07 20.38
N SER A 322 -12.33 -11.87 19.48
CA SER A 322 -11.72 -12.15 18.18
C SER A 322 -11.51 -10.87 17.32
N GLY A 323 -12.39 -9.88 17.48
CA GLY A 323 -12.30 -8.60 16.76
C GLY A 323 -11.15 -7.73 17.29
N GLN A 324 -11.04 -7.62 18.61
CA GLN A 324 -9.96 -6.90 19.28
C GLN A 324 -8.60 -7.54 18.98
N ARG A 325 -8.50 -8.86 19.09
CA ARG A 325 -7.29 -9.62 18.72
C ARG A 325 -6.90 -9.33 17.27
N GLY A 326 -7.82 -9.45 16.33
CA GLY A 326 -7.55 -9.17 14.91
C GLY A 326 -7.14 -7.73 14.63
N ARG A 327 -7.67 -6.74 15.39
CA ARG A 327 -7.24 -5.34 15.29
C ARG A 327 -5.81 -5.16 15.76
N ILE A 328 -5.44 -5.71 16.91
CA ILE A 328 -4.08 -5.60 17.48
C ILE A 328 -3.07 -6.28 16.54
N GLU A 329 -3.34 -7.50 16.09
CA GLU A 329 -2.51 -8.21 15.12
C GLU A 329 -2.34 -7.43 13.81
N GLY A 330 -3.44 -6.88 13.28
CA GLY A 330 -3.43 -6.08 12.04
C GLY A 330 -2.58 -4.83 12.17
N VAL A 331 -2.66 -4.11 13.29
CA VAL A 331 -1.85 -2.92 13.54
C VAL A 331 -0.38 -3.28 13.78
N ALA A 332 -0.09 -4.31 14.59
CA ALA A 332 1.27 -4.78 14.84
C ALA A 332 1.98 -5.22 13.53
N ARG A 333 1.27 -5.94 12.66
CA ARG A 333 1.75 -6.33 11.33
C ARG A 333 1.97 -5.12 10.43
N SER A 334 1.08 -4.13 10.47
CA SER A 334 1.22 -2.89 9.69
C SER A 334 2.42 -2.06 10.17
N LEU A 335 2.68 -1.96 11.46
CA LEU A 335 3.87 -1.31 12.02
C LEU A 335 5.15 -2.02 11.57
N ALA A 336 5.17 -3.36 11.59
CA ALA A 336 6.31 -4.15 11.12
C ALA A 336 6.57 -3.89 9.63
N ASN A 337 5.57 -4.13 8.77
CA ASN A 337 5.79 -4.16 7.32
C ASN A 337 5.91 -2.76 6.70
N ARG A 338 5.22 -1.75 7.24
CA ARG A 338 5.20 -0.41 6.65
C ARG A 338 6.17 0.57 7.26
N CYS A 339 6.43 0.43 8.56
CA CYS A 339 7.35 1.34 9.24
C CYS A 339 8.72 0.67 9.42
N GLU A 340 8.77 -0.42 10.16
CA GLU A 340 10.05 -0.99 10.56
C GLU A 340 10.87 -1.48 9.36
N LEU A 341 10.33 -2.39 8.56
CA LEU A 341 11.04 -2.90 7.37
C LEU A 341 11.37 -1.80 6.37
N THR A 342 10.47 -0.84 6.16
CA THR A 342 10.69 0.28 5.24
C THR A 342 11.80 1.20 5.75
N LEU A 343 11.76 1.60 7.03
CA LEU A 343 12.77 2.47 7.62
C LEU A 343 14.14 1.78 7.70
N GLU A 344 14.18 0.47 7.98
CA GLU A 344 15.41 -0.33 7.95
C GLU A 344 16.01 -0.41 6.54
N ALA A 345 15.17 -0.59 5.53
CA ALA A 345 15.63 -0.64 4.13
C ALA A 345 16.16 0.70 3.62
N TRP A 346 15.64 1.82 4.15
CA TRP A 346 16.08 3.17 3.77
C TRP A 346 17.30 3.66 4.56
N ARG A 347 17.62 3.06 5.68
CA ARG A 347 18.78 3.38 6.50
C ARG A 347 20.08 2.80 5.91
#